data_373ee97ab8d23f248f89c1a2799e9ee4
#
_entry.id   373ee97ab8d23f248f89c1a2799e9ee4
#
_cell.length_a   1.000
_cell.length_b   1.000
_cell.length_c   1.000
_cell.angle_alpha   90.00
_cell.angle_beta   90.00
_cell.angle_gamma   90.00
#
_symmetry.space_group_name_H-M   'P 1'
#
loop_
_entity.id
_entity.type
_entity.pdbx_description
1 polymer ?
#
loop_
_entity_poly.entity_id
_entity_poly.type
_entity_poly.pdbx_seq_one_letter_code
_entity_poly.pdbx_strand_id
1 'polypeptide(L)'
;ITLASAGSLDSLMGLGSRTIGELADFSQALLPTLAAATAASGAVTTATVQQVSTVFFVDLLLRLIRQLLLPLVYLYIGLLTAAACLPENRLGAIAEALKKLVTWILTTALLVFTIYLSIVRIISGSADSATVKVAKAAISGVVPVVGGIIADASETVLAGAGMLKNTIGVFGMLAILAACAYPFLQLGVQYLLYKLTAYLASVVGAPGLCKLIDGLGGAFGLILG
;
A
#
# COMPACT_ATOMS: atom_id res chain seq x y z
N ILE A 1 -0.18 10.14 -32.57
CA ILE A 1 0.67 9.74 -31.41
C ILE A 1 -0.09 10.04 -30.10
N THR A 2 -0.59 11.26 -29.89
CA THR A 2 -1.31 11.65 -28.65
C THR A 2 -2.57 10.82 -28.39
N LEU A 3 -3.36 10.49 -29.40
CA LEU A 3 -4.55 9.63 -29.25
C LEU A 3 -4.20 8.18 -28.92
N ALA A 4 -3.16 7.62 -29.53
CA ALA A 4 -2.69 6.27 -29.22
C ALA A 4 -2.10 6.18 -27.81
N SER A 5 -1.37 7.22 -27.39
CA SER A 5 -0.83 7.31 -26.02
C SER A 5 -1.94 7.46 -24.98
N ALA A 6 -3.00 8.22 -25.26
CA ALA A 6 -4.12 8.41 -24.36
C ALA A 6 -4.88 7.10 -24.10
N GLY A 7 -5.14 6.28 -25.14
CA GLY A 7 -5.78 4.98 -24.96
C GLY A 7 -4.92 3.99 -24.17
N SER A 8 -3.61 3.99 -24.38
CA SER A 8 -2.67 3.18 -23.58
C SER A 8 -2.62 3.62 -22.13
N LEU A 9 -2.62 4.93 -21.87
CA LEU A 9 -2.64 5.49 -20.50
C LEU A 9 -3.93 5.15 -19.77
N ASP A 10 -5.08 5.29 -20.41
CA ASP A 10 -6.37 4.96 -19.80
C ASP A 10 -6.45 3.46 -19.42
N SER A 11 -5.99 2.59 -20.33
CA SER A 11 -5.90 1.14 -20.08
C SER A 11 -4.99 0.81 -18.87
N LEU A 12 -3.82 1.46 -18.77
CA LEU A 12 -2.85 1.21 -17.70
C LEU A 12 -3.25 1.85 -16.36
N MET A 13 -3.92 3.00 -16.40
CA MET A 13 -4.54 3.58 -15.21
C MET A 13 -5.69 2.71 -14.70
N GLY A 14 -6.48 2.14 -15.62
CA GLY A 14 -7.50 1.14 -15.31
C GLY A 14 -6.89 -0.11 -14.67
N LEU A 15 -5.74 -0.58 -15.16
CA LEU A 15 -5.00 -1.71 -14.57
C LEU A 15 -4.56 -1.36 -13.14
N GLY A 16 -3.92 -0.22 -12.92
CA GLY A 16 -3.49 0.23 -11.58
C GLY A 16 -4.66 0.33 -10.61
N SER A 17 -5.75 0.97 -11.01
CA SER A 17 -6.96 1.09 -10.17
C SER A 17 -7.60 -0.25 -9.84
N ARG A 18 -7.66 -1.19 -10.80
CA ARG A 18 -8.17 -2.55 -10.60
C ARG A 18 -7.28 -3.33 -9.63
N THR A 19 -5.96 -3.28 -9.81
CA THR A 19 -4.99 -3.95 -8.93
C THR A 19 -5.10 -3.47 -7.49
N ILE A 20 -5.22 -2.15 -7.29
CA ILE A 20 -5.43 -1.57 -5.95
C ILE A 20 -6.74 -2.09 -5.34
N GLY A 21 -7.82 -2.21 -6.14
CA GLY A 21 -9.08 -2.79 -5.70
C GLY A 21 -8.95 -4.26 -5.29
N GLU A 22 -8.33 -5.08 -6.12
CA GLU A 22 -8.10 -6.53 -5.86
C GLU A 22 -7.23 -6.74 -4.61
N LEU A 23 -6.20 -5.90 -4.40
CA LEU A 23 -5.38 -5.93 -3.19
C LEU A 23 -6.16 -5.56 -1.93
N ALA A 24 -7.06 -4.60 -2.04
CA ALA A 24 -7.91 -4.21 -0.93
C ALA A 24 -8.88 -5.34 -0.57
N ASP A 25 -9.52 -5.95 -1.55
CA ASP A 25 -10.45 -7.07 -1.36
C ASP A 25 -9.71 -8.28 -0.73
N PHE A 26 -8.51 -8.59 -1.23
CA PHE A 26 -7.64 -9.62 -0.66
C PHE A 26 -7.26 -9.30 0.79
N SER A 27 -6.85 -8.05 1.07
CA SER A 27 -6.50 -7.63 2.43
C SER A 27 -7.68 -7.74 3.38
N GLN A 28 -8.88 -7.34 2.95
CA GLN A 28 -10.09 -7.46 3.74
C GLN A 28 -10.47 -8.92 4.04
N ALA A 29 -10.24 -9.84 3.10
CA ALA A 29 -10.46 -11.26 3.30
C ALA A 29 -9.40 -11.90 4.23
N LEU A 30 -8.16 -11.42 4.18
CA LEU A 30 -7.05 -11.94 5.00
C LEU A 30 -7.12 -11.44 6.46
N LEU A 31 -7.60 -10.21 6.69
CA LEU A 31 -7.60 -9.58 8.00
C LEU A 31 -8.34 -10.38 9.09
N PRO A 32 -9.55 -10.95 8.88
CA PRO A 32 -10.25 -11.74 9.89
C PRO A 32 -9.47 -12.99 10.30
N THR A 33 -8.81 -13.68 9.36
CA THR A 33 -8.02 -14.87 9.64
C THR A 33 -6.77 -14.55 10.45
N LEU A 34 -6.08 -13.45 10.11
CA LEU A 34 -4.96 -12.94 10.89
C LEU A 34 -5.38 -12.49 12.29
N ALA A 35 -6.52 -11.82 12.41
CA ALA A 35 -7.05 -11.39 13.69
C ALA A 35 -7.40 -12.57 14.59
N ALA A 36 -8.06 -13.61 14.05
CA ALA A 36 -8.37 -14.83 14.79
C ALA A 36 -7.11 -15.55 15.28
N ALA A 37 -6.09 -15.72 14.42
CA ALA A 37 -4.82 -16.32 14.79
C ALA A 37 -4.06 -15.47 15.84
N THR A 38 -4.13 -14.14 15.74
CA THR A 38 -3.53 -13.22 16.70
C THR A 38 -4.23 -13.28 18.05
N ALA A 39 -5.55 -13.32 18.07
CA ALA A 39 -6.35 -13.47 19.30
C ALA A 39 -6.06 -14.81 19.97
N ALA A 40 -6.00 -15.92 19.21
CA ALA A 40 -5.67 -17.25 19.71
C ALA A 40 -4.27 -17.33 20.34
N SER A 41 -3.32 -16.50 19.90
CA SER A 41 -1.98 -16.38 20.51
C SER A 41 -1.94 -15.54 21.79
N GLY A 42 -3.09 -15.18 22.36
CA GLY A 42 -3.20 -14.36 23.58
C GLY A 42 -3.14 -12.86 23.36
N ALA A 43 -3.05 -12.40 22.12
CA ALA A 43 -2.95 -10.98 21.77
C ALA A 43 -4.32 -10.43 21.29
N VAL A 44 -5.35 -10.53 22.12
CA VAL A 44 -6.74 -10.18 21.76
C VAL A 44 -6.89 -8.69 21.47
N THR A 45 -6.31 -7.82 22.30
CA THR A 45 -6.36 -6.37 22.11
C THR A 45 -5.63 -5.96 20.83
N THR A 46 -4.45 -6.51 20.59
CA THR A 46 -3.69 -6.27 19.36
C THR A 46 -4.47 -6.73 18.15
N ALA A 47 -5.11 -7.92 18.19
CA ALA A 47 -5.91 -8.44 17.09
C ALA A 47 -7.05 -7.51 16.71
N THR A 48 -7.84 -7.06 17.69
CA THR A 48 -9.00 -6.20 17.47
C THR A 48 -8.59 -4.82 16.95
N VAL A 49 -7.65 -4.17 17.62
CA VAL A 49 -7.21 -2.82 17.26
C VAL A 49 -6.51 -2.84 15.90
N GLN A 50 -5.67 -3.83 15.61
CA GLN A 50 -4.99 -3.95 14.34
C GLN A 50 -5.97 -4.19 13.18
N GLN A 51 -6.97 -5.06 13.37
CA GLN A 51 -7.99 -5.32 12.37
C GLN A 51 -8.79 -4.06 12.03
N VAL A 52 -9.38 -3.41 13.04
CA VAL A 52 -10.16 -2.18 12.85
C VAL A 52 -9.32 -1.08 12.20
N SER A 53 -8.11 -0.87 12.69
CA SER A 53 -7.20 0.15 12.17
C SER A 53 -6.81 -0.11 10.72
N THR A 54 -6.48 -1.35 10.37
CA THR A 54 -6.05 -1.69 9.01
C THR A 54 -7.22 -1.53 8.03
N VAL A 55 -8.41 -2.00 8.38
CA VAL A 55 -9.61 -1.81 7.55
C VAL A 55 -9.88 -0.31 7.32
N PHE A 56 -9.85 0.48 8.38
CA PHE A 56 -10.06 1.92 8.28
C PHE A 56 -9.04 2.61 7.38
N PHE A 57 -7.74 2.29 7.54
CA PHE A 57 -6.69 2.91 6.74
C PHE A 57 -6.69 2.44 5.28
N VAL A 58 -6.96 1.17 5.03
CA VAL A 58 -7.09 0.66 3.66
C VAL A 58 -8.24 1.37 2.94
N ASP A 59 -9.40 1.53 3.60
CA ASP A 59 -10.54 2.27 3.03
C ASP A 59 -10.19 3.75 2.79
N LEU A 60 -9.53 4.39 3.77
CA LEU A 60 -9.06 5.78 3.64
C LEU A 60 -8.08 5.97 2.46
N LEU A 61 -7.08 5.09 2.34
CA LEU A 61 -6.12 5.14 1.24
C LEU A 61 -6.79 4.91 -0.11
N LEU A 62 -7.72 3.96 -0.20
CA LEU A 62 -8.46 3.72 -1.44
C LEU A 62 -9.30 4.92 -1.86
N ARG A 63 -9.96 5.59 -0.91
CA ARG A 63 -10.69 6.84 -1.18
C ARG A 63 -9.73 7.94 -1.64
N LEU A 64 -8.60 8.10 -0.97
CA LEU A 64 -7.58 9.08 -1.35
C LEU A 64 -7.09 8.84 -2.79
N ILE A 65 -6.78 7.58 -3.13
CA ILE A 65 -6.29 7.24 -4.46
C ILE A 65 -7.38 7.47 -5.51
N ARG A 66 -8.59 6.94 -5.30
CA ARG A 66 -9.66 6.99 -6.30
C ARG A 66 -10.27 8.39 -6.47
N GLN A 67 -10.44 9.13 -5.38
CA GLN A 67 -11.16 10.42 -5.40
C GLN A 67 -10.24 11.62 -5.57
N LEU A 68 -8.97 11.51 -5.19
CA LEU A 68 -8.03 12.62 -5.25
C LEU A 68 -6.86 12.34 -6.22
N LEU A 69 -6.12 11.26 -6.03
CA LEU A 69 -4.89 11.02 -6.79
C LEU A 69 -5.16 10.71 -8.26
N LEU A 70 -6.10 9.84 -8.58
CA LEU A 70 -6.43 9.51 -9.97
C LEU A 70 -6.90 10.74 -10.77
N PRO A 71 -7.87 11.56 -10.30
CA PRO A 71 -8.24 12.80 -11.00
C PRO A 71 -7.08 13.77 -11.19
N LEU A 72 -6.18 13.88 -10.20
CA LEU A 72 -4.99 14.73 -10.31
C LEU A 72 -4.00 14.22 -11.36
N VAL A 73 -3.82 12.90 -11.49
CA VAL A 73 -3.00 12.30 -12.55
C VAL A 73 -3.61 12.53 -13.93
N TYR A 74 -4.95 12.40 -14.09
CA TYR A 74 -5.63 12.74 -15.35
C TYR A 74 -5.45 14.22 -15.70
N LEU A 75 -5.60 15.12 -14.73
CA LEU A 75 -5.35 16.55 -14.91
C LEU A 75 -3.90 16.82 -15.33
N TYR A 76 -2.93 16.15 -14.70
CA TYR A 76 -1.52 16.22 -15.04
C TYR A 76 -1.26 15.84 -16.51
N ILE A 77 -1.83 14.73 -16.97
CA ILE A 77 -1.71 14.28 -18.37
C ILE A 77 -2.34 15.30 -19.34
N GLY A 78 -3.53 15.82 -18.99
CA GLY A 78 -4.19 16.86 -19.77
C GLY A 78 -3.36 18.13 -19.90
N LEU A 79 -2.74 18.59 -18.81
CA LEU A 79 -1.85 19.75 -18.82
C LEU A 79 -0.58 19.52 -19.64
N LEU A 80 0.00 18.32 -19.59
CA LEU A 80 1.16 17.97 -20.42
C LEU A 80 0.84 17.98 -21.92
N THR A 81 -0.30 17.42 -22.30
CA THR A 81 -0.76 17.43 -23.70
C THR A 81 -1.05 18.85 -24.19
N ALA A 82 -1.69 19.66 -23.38
CA ALA A 82 -1.94 21.06 -23.68
C ALA A 82 -0.61 21.88 -23.78
N ALA A 83 0.34 21.63 -22.88
CA ALA A 83 1.64 22.28 -22.90
C ALA A 83 2.48 21.93 -24.14
N ALA A 84 2.32 20.71 -24.67
CA ALA A 84 2.99 20.30 -25.91
C ALA A 84 2.45 21.00 -27.16
N CYS A 85 1.19 21.44 -27.12
CA CYS A 85 0.52 22.14 -28.22
C CYS A 85 0.74 23.67 -28.20
N LEU A 86 1.15 24.24 -27.05
CA LEU A 86 1.30 25.66 -26.87
C LEU A 86 2.79 26.05 -26.76
N PRO A 87 3.24 27.14 -27.41
CA PRO A 87 4.63 27.56 -27.36
C PRO A 87 5.06 28.13 -25.99
N GLU A 88 4.13 28.46 -25.11
CA GLU A 88 4.41 29.01 -23.79
C GLU A 88 4.63 27.93 -22.70
N ASN A 89 5.76 28.02 -22.00
CA ASN A 89 6.17 27.06 -20.94
C ASN A 89 5.35 27.12 -19.63
N ARG A 90 4.32 27.98 -19.54
CA ARG A 90 3.55 28.18 -18.30
C ARG A 90 2.79 26.93 -17.85
N LEU A 91 2.17 26.21 -18.79
CA LEU A 91 1.42 24.98 -18.51
C LEU A 91 2.34 23.84 -18.04
N GLY A 92 3.56 23.77 -18.54
CA GLY A 92 4.57 22.80 -18.10
C GLY A 92 4.94 22.99 -16.61
N ALA A 93 5.09 24.24 -16.16
CA ALA A 93 5.36 24.52 -14.75
C ALA A 93 4.20 24.09 -13.83
N ILE A 94 2.95 24.29 -14.26
CA ILE A 94 1.76 23.83 -13.52
C ILE A 94 1.73 22.32 -13.46
N ALA A 95 2.02 21.61 -14.56
CA ALA A 95 2.08 20.15 -14.59
C ALA A 95 3.16 19.62 -13.63
N GLU A 96 4.34 20.22 -13.59
CA GLU A 96 5.39 19.82 -12.62
C GLU A 96 4.99 20.09 -11.17
N ALA A 97 4.33 21.20 -10.88
CA ALA A 97 3.80 21.51 -9.55
C ALA A 97 2.77 20.46 -9.12
N LEU A 98 1.87 20.07 -10.04
CA LEU A 98 0.87 19.03 -9.80
C LEU A 98 1.50 17.67 -9.53
N LYS A 99 2.53 17.29 -10.29
CA LYS A 99 3.30 16.06 -10.06
C LYS A 99 3.92 16.05 -8.66
N LYS A 100 4.54 17.15 -8.25
CA LYS A 100 5.12 17.28 -6.90
C LYS A 100 4.05 17.19 -5.83
N LEU A 101 2.89 17.79 -6.04
CA LEU A 101 1.75 17.72 -5.11
C LEU A 101 1.26 16.29 -4.93
N VAL A 102 1.05 15.55 -6.02
CA VAL A 102 0.62 14.14 -5.99
C VAL A 102 1.64 13.28 -5.23
N THR A 103 2.93 13.43 -5.54
CA THR A 103 4.00 12.70 -4.85
C THR A 103 4.06 13.05 -3.37
N TRP A 104 3.90 14.33 -3.02
CA TRP A 104 3.89 14.77 -1.62
C TRP A 104 2.71 14.20 -0.83
N ILE A 105 1.51 14.22 -1.41
CA ILE A 105 0.31 13.63 -0.79
C ILE A 105 0.52 12.14 -0.53
N LEU A 106 0.99 11.39 -1.54
CA LEU A 106 1.22 9.95 -1.43
C LEU A 106 2.26 9.62 -0.34
N THR A 107 3.41 10.30 -0.39
CA THR A 107 4.50 10.09 0.59
C THR A 107 4.03 10.42 2.00
N THR A 108 3.31 11.53 2.18
CA THR A 108 2.79 11.94 3.49
C THR A 108 1.75 10.94 4.01
N ALA A 109 0.83 10.47 3.17
CA ALA A 109 -0.16 9.48 3.55
C ALA A 109 0.48 8.16 4.01
N LEU A 110 1.48 7.66 3.28
CA LEU A 110 2.22 6.45 3.64
C LEU A 110 3.03 6.62 4.93
N LEU A 111 3.64 7.79 5.13
CA LEU A 111 4.39 8.10 6.35
C LEU A 111 3.47 8.14 7.57
N VAL A 112 2.34 8.83 7.48
CA VAL A 112 1.34 8.90 8.55
C VAL A 112 0.82 7.49 8.87
N PHE A 113 0.52 6.68 7.86
CA PHE A 113 0.09 5.30 8.02
C PHE A 113 1.13 4.45 8.77
N THR A 114 2.40 4.55 8.38
CA THR A 114 3.50 3.80 9.00
C THR A 114 3.69 4.18 10.46
N ILE A 115 3.66 5.48 10.76
CA ILE A 115 3.77 5.99 12.15
C ILE A 115 2.59 5.49 12.98
N TYR A 116 1.37 5.61 12.46
CA TYR A 116 0.16 5.16 13.15
C TYR A 116 0.21 3.66 13.49
N LEU A 117 0.53 2.80 12.51
CA LEU A 117 0.66 1.36 12.75
C LEU A 117 1.75 1.04 13.80
N SER A 118 2.85 1.77 13.78
CA SER A 118 3.93 1.59 14.76
C SER A 118 3.46 1.91 16.18
N ILE A 119 2.76 3.03 16.36
CA ILE A 119 2.22 3.44 17.66
C ILE A 119 1.17 2.44 18.17
N VAL A 120 0.22 2.06 17.31
CA VAL A 120 -0.82 1.08 17.64
C VAL A 120 -0.22 -0.24 18.10
N ARG A 121 0.81 -0.72 17.40
CA ARG A 121 1.50 -1.97 17.73
C ARG A 121 2.16 -1.93 19.12
N ILE A 122 2.80 -0.81 19.45
CA ILE A 122 3.47 -0.64 20.77
C ILE A 122 2.44 -0.64 21.90
N ILE A 123 1.37 0.14 21.76
CA ILE A 123 0.35 0.29 22.80
C ILE A 123 -0.40 -1.03 23.01
N SER A 124 -0.88 -1.65 21.95
CA SER A 124 -1.64 -2.89 22.01
C SER A 124 -0.81 -4.06 22.53
N GLY A 125 0.44 -4.19 22.07
CA GLY A 125 1.34 -5.26 22.53
C GLY A 125 1.67 -5.17 24.02
N SER A 126 1.75 -3.98 24.57
CA SER A 126 1.96 -3.78 26.02
C SER A 126 0.74 -4.22 26.83
N ALA A 127 -0.48 -3.91 26.36
CA ALA A 127 -1.71 -4.31 27.02
C ALA A 127 -1.89 -5.84 27.01
N ASP A 128 -1.65 -6.50 25.87
CA ASP A 128 -1.75 -7.96 25.75
C ASP A 128 -0.73 -8.69 26.62
N SER A 129 0.51 -8.22 26.70
CA SER A 129 1.55 -8.78 27.56
C SER A 129 1.19 -8.71 29.03
N ALA A 130 0.57 -7.63 29.48
CA ALA A 130 0.10 -7.49 30.85
C ALA A 130 -1.04 -8.47 31.15
N THR A 131 -2.01 -8.59 30.23
CA THR A 131 -3.17 -9.51 30.38
C THR A 131 -2.74 -10.97 30.48
N VAL A 132 -1.81 -11.42 29.64
CA VAL A 132 -1.29 -12.79 29.66
C VAL A 132 -0.55 -13.08 30.98
N LYS A 133 0.25 -12.12 31.47
CA LYS A 133 0.97 -12.28 32.75
C LYS A 133 0.00 -12.39 33.94
N VAL A 134 -1.04 -11.56 33.97
CA VAL A 134 -2.06 -11.59 35.03
C VAL A 134 -2.84 -12.89 34.98
N ALA A 135 -3.25 -13.35 33.81
CA ALA A 135 -3.94 -14.63 33.65
C ALA A 135 -3.08 -15.82 34.12
N LYS A 136 -1.79 -15.85 33.74
CA LYS A 136 -0.84 -16.87 34.24
C LYS A 136 -0.70 -16.85 35.76
N ALA A 137 -0.52 -15.68 36.36
CA ALA A 137 -0.40 -15.53 37.81
C ALA A 137 -1.67 -16.00 38.54
N ALA A 138 -2.85 -15.66 38.01
CA ALA A 138 -4.12 -16.09 38.59
C ALA A 138 -4.29 -17.62 38.55
N ILE A 139 -3.97 -18.28 37.44
CA ILE A 139 -4.05 -19.73 37.29
C ILE A 139 -3.07 -20.45 38.22
N SER A 140 -1.84 -19.97 38.31
CA SER A 140 -0.79 -20.55 39.14
C SER A 140 -1.07 -20.37 40.64
N GLY A 141 -1.76 -19.28 41.04
CA GLY A 141 -2.05 -18.97 42.45
C GLY A 141 -3.26 -19.72 43.04
N VAL A 142 -4.23 -20.13 42.20
CA VAL A 142 -5.50 -20.74 42.64
C VAL A 142 -5.38 -22.25 42.81
N VAL A 143 -4.51 -22.96 42.05
CA VAL A 143 -4.36 -24.40 42.11
C VAL A 143 -2.90 -24.84 42.23
N PRO A 144 -2.36 -25.00 43.45
CA PRO A 144 -0.91 -25.13 43.68
C PRO A 144 -0.26 -26.39 43.02
N VAL A 145 -1.00 -27.46 42.77
CA VAL A 145 -0.42 -28.70 42.24
C VAL A 145 -0.70 -28.87 40.73
N VAL A 146 -1.83 -28.41 40.25
CA VAL A 146 -2.27 -28.59 38.83
C VAL A 146 -2.09 -27.35 38.02
N GLY A 147 -1.99 -26.15 38.66
CA GLY A 147 -1.85 -24.87 38.00
C GLY A 147 -0.62 -24.73 37.10
N GLY A 148 0.49 -25.41 37.47
CA GLY A 148 1.69 -25.46 36.62
C GLY A 148 1.45 -26.19 35.31
N ILE A 149 0.81 -27.38 35.35
CA ILE A 149 0.53 -28.18 34.14
C ILE A 149 -0.43 -27.45 33.20
N ILE A 150 -1.43 -26.76 33.77
CA ILE A 150 -2.38 -25.96 32.97
C ILE A 150 -1.68 -24.73 32.37
N ALA A 151 -0.78 -24.09 33.11
CA ALA A 151 -0.01 -22.96 32.63
C ALA A 151 0.92 -23.37 31.46
N ASP A 152 1.61 -24.51 31.58
CA ASP A 152 2.51 -25.02 30.54
C ASP A 152 1.74 -25.47 29.28
N ALA A 153 0.59 -26.15 29.47
CA ALA A 153 -0.30 -26.50 28.36
C ALA A 153 -0.82 -25.25 27.64
N SER A 154 -1.21 -24.21 28.40
CA SER A 154 -1.66 -22.92 27.83
C SER A 154 -0.53 -22.23 27.05
N GLU A 155 0.71 -22.26 27.57
CA GLU A 155 1.87 -21.70 26.87
C GLU A 155 2.16 -22.41 25.57
N THR A 156 2.05 -23.74 25.54
CA THR A 156 2.21 -24.54 24.32
C THR A 156 1.17 -24.18 23.27
N VAL A 157 -0.11 -24.03 23.67
CA VAL A 157 -1.19 -23.60 22.77
C VAL A 157 -0.96 -22.18 22.23
N LEU A 158 -0.56 -21.24 23.09
CA LEU A 158 -0.25 -19.88 22.71
C LEU A 158 0.95 -19.80 21.75
N ALA A 159 1.99 -20.61 22.00
CA ALA A 159 3.15 -20.71 21.10
C ALA A 159 2.76 -21.28 19.73
N GLY A 160 1.94 -22.34 19.68
CA GLY A 160 1.40 -22.89 18.44
C GLY A 160 0.56 -21.91 17.65
N ALA A 161 -0.32 -21.17 18.32
CA ALA A 161 -1.10 -20.10 17.70
C ALA A 161 -0.22 -18.94 17.20
N GLY A 162 0.87 -18.62 17.90
CA GLY A 162 1.87 -17.64 17.47
C GLY A 162 2.60 -18.07 16.19
N MET A 163 2.95 -19.35 16.08
CA MET A 163 3.52 -19.93 14.85
C MET A 163 2.52 -19.84 13.69
N LEU A 164 1.26 -20.20 13.93
CA LEU A 164 0.21 -20.11 12.92
C LEU A 164 0.01 -18.68 12.42
N LYS A 165 -0.05 -17.70 13.32
CA LYS A 165 -0.11 -16.27 12.97
C LYS A 165 1.05 -15.84 12.08
N ASN A 166 2.29 -16.22 12.42
CA ASN A 166 3.47 -15.87 11.63
C ASN A 166 3.42 -16.52 10.25
N THR A 167 3.00 -17.79 10.17
CA THR A 167 2.83 -18.51 8.91
C THR A 167 1.80 -17.83 8.00
N ILE A 168 0.61 -17.52 8.52
CA ILE A 168 -0.43 -16.80 7.77
C ILE A 168 0.07 -15.44 7.31
N GLY A 169 0.81 -14.72 8.15
CA GLY A 169 1.39 -13.43 7.82
C GLY A 169 2.40 -13.50 6.67
N VAL A 170 3.30 -14.48 6.69
CA VAL A 170 4.29 -14.70 5.62
C VAL A 170 3.60 -15.08 4.30
N PHE A 171 2.67 -16.02 4.32
CA PHE A 171 1.92 -16.42 3.12
C PHE A 171 1.07 -15.27 2.58
N GLY A 172 0.43 -14.48 3.44
CA GLY A 172 -0.31 -13.28 3.04
C GLY A 172 0.57 -12.26 2.35
N MET A 173 1.76 -12.00 2.90
CA MET A 173 2.74 -11.09 2.29
C MET A 173 3.23 -11.60 0.93
N LEU A 174 3.54 -12.91 0.81
CA LEU A 174 3.93 -13.51 -0.47
C LEU A 174 2.81 -13.45 -1.52
N ALA A 175 1.56 -13.67 -1.11
CA ALA A 175 0.41 -13.56 -1.99
C ALA A 175 0.20 -12.11 -2.49
N ILE A 176 0.36 -11.12 -1.63
CA ILE A 176 0.32 -9.70 -2.01
C ILE A 176 1.44 -9.38 -3.00
N LEU A 177 2.68 -9.79 -2.72
CA LEU A 177 3.81 -9.58 -3.62
C LEU A 177 3.57 -10.25 -4.99
N ALA A 178 3.05 -11.47 -5.01
CA ALA A 178 2.72 -12.18 -6.26
C ALA A 178 1.62 -11.47 -7.05
N ALA A 179 0.57 -11.00 -6.40
CA ALA A 179 -0.51 -10.25 -7.02
C ALA A 179 -0.03 -8.90 -7.59
N CYS A 180 0.87 -8.21 -6.88
CA CYS A 180 1.47 -6.95 -7.32
C CYS A 180 2.52 -7.12 -8.42
N ALA A 181 3.15 -8.28 -8.56
CA ALA A 181 4.31 -8.47 -9.43
C ALA A 181 3.99 -8.15 -10.90
N TYR A 182 2.86 -8.66 -11.41
CA TYR A 182 2.47 -8.45 -12.81
C TYR A 182 2.20 -6.97 -13.14
N PRO A 183 1.29 -6.27 -12.43
CA PRO A 183 1.03 -4.86 -12.72
C PRO A 183 2.24 -3.97 -12.45
N PHE A 184 3.04 -4.27 -11.42
CA PHE A 184 4.27 -3.55 -11.15
C PHE A 184 5.28 -3.66 -12.30
N LEU A 185 5.53 -4.87 -12.80
CA LEU A 185 6.42 -5.10 -13.94
C LEU A 185 5.89 -4.42 -15.21
N GLN A 186 4.59 -4.53 -15.48
CA GLN A 186 3.98 -3.92 -16.66
C GLN A 186 4.10 -2.39 -16.64
N LEU A 187 3.76 -1.74 -15.52
CA LEU A 187 3.90 -0.29 -15.35
C LEU A 187 5.37 0.14 -15.36
N GLY A 188 6.26 -0.64 -14.74
CA GLY A 188 7.69 -0.39 -14.71
C GLY A 188 8.33 -0.44 -16.10
N VAL A 189 7.99 -1.43 -16.90
CA VAL A 189 8.45 -1.54 -18.31
C VAL A 189 7.95 -0.36 -19.13
N GLN A 190 6.67 0.02 -19.00
CA GLN A 190 6.14 1.18 -19.68
C GLN A 190 6.84 2.48 -19.26
N TYR A 191 7.05 2.67 -17.96
CA TYR A 191 7.82 3.81 -17.44
C TYR A 191 9.22 3.90 -18.10
N LEU A 192 9.95 2.79 -18.14
CA LEU A 192 11.29 2.73 -18.73
C LEU A 192 11.26 2.99 -20.24
N LEU A 193 10.30 2.42 -20.96
CA LEU A 193 10.14 2.63 -22.41
C LEU A 193 9.87 4.11 -22.72
N TYR A 194 8.98 4.77 -21.99
CA TYR A 194 8.71 6.20 -22.17
C TYR A 194 9.95 7.04 -21.84
N LYS A 195 10.70 6.73 -20.79
CA LYS A 195 11.94 7.43 -20.43
C LYS A 195 13.02 7.25 -21.51
N LEU A 196 13.20 6.03 -22.02
CA LEU A 196 14.14 5.76 -23.09
C LEU A 196 13.75 6.50 -24.38
N THR A 197 12.46 6.46 -24.75
CA THR A 197 11.95 7.16 -25.93
C THR A 197 12.11 8.67 -25.81
N ALA A 198 11.89 9.24 -24.62
CA ALA A 198 12.13 10.67 -24.35
C ALA A 198 13.61 11.03 -24.55
N TYR A 199 14.51 10.18 -24.05
CA TYR A 199 15.97 10.36 -24.27
C TYR A 199 16.31 10.35 -25.77
N LEU A 200 15.80 9.37 -26.53
CA LEU A 200 16.03 9.30 -27.99
C LEU A 200 15.43 10.52 -28.71
N ALA A 201 14.26 10.99 -28.32
CA ALA A 201 13.65 12.19 -28.87
C ALA A 201 14.49 13.46 -28.59
N SER A 202 15.20 13.51 -27.47
CA SER A 202 16.11 14.62 -27.15
C SER A 202 17.32 14.67 -28.11
N VAL A 203 17.82 13.51 -28.50
CA VAL A 203 18.95 13.40 -29.47
C VAL A 203 18.55 13.87 -30.88
N VAL A 204 17.30 13.62 -31.27
CA VAL A 204 16.75 14.05 -32.59
C VAL A 204 16.45 15.55 -32.65
N GLY A 205 16.53 16.28 -31.52
CA GLY A 205 16.34 17.70 -31.49
C GLY A 205 14.89 18.18 -31.48
N ALA A 206 13.97 17.36 -30.97
CA ALA A 206 12.54 17.69 -30.82
C ALA A 206 12.16 18.00 -29.36
N PRO A 207 12.49 19.19 -28.79
CA PRO A 207 12.38 19.45 -27.35
C PRO A 207 10.93 19.41 -26.83
N GLY A 208 9.95 19.81 -27.61
CA GLY A 208 8.53 19.74 -27.23
C GLY A 208 8.04 18.30 -27.10
N LEU A 209 8.41 17.44 -28.07
CA LEU A 209 8.07 16.02 -28.06
C LEU A 209 8.77 15.28 -26.91
N CYS A 210 10.05 15.61 -26.66
CA CYS A 210 10.81 15.05 -25.54
C CYS A 210 10.12 15.33 -24.20
N LYS A 211 9.73 16.59 -23.93
CA LYS A 211 9.02 16.97 -22.71
C LYS A 211 7.68 16.27 -22.56
N LEU A 212 6.93 16.11 -23.64
CA LEU A 212 5.66 15.38 -23.62
C LEU A 212 5.87 13.91 -23.25
N ILE A 213 6.79 13.23 -23.94
CA ILE A 213 7.06 11.79 -23.71
C ILE A 213 7.63 11.57 -22.32
N ASP A 214 8.54 12.42 -21.84
CA ASP A 214 9.10 12.35 -20.49
C ASP A 214 8.04 12.56 -19.41
N GLY A 215 7.14 13.51 -19.63
CA GLY A 215 6.02 13.76 -18.74
C GLY A 215 5.01 12.60 -18.68
N LEU A 216 4.70 11.97 -19.83
CA LEU A 216 3.88 10.77 -19.88
C LEU A 216 4.55 9.61 -19.12
N GLY A 217 5.86 9.42 -19.30
CA GLY A 217 6.63 8.51 -18.45
C GLY A 217 6.50 8.84 -16.97
N GLY A 218 6.51 10.13 -16.61
CA GLY A 218 6.26 10.59 -15.25
C GLY A 218 4.89 10.20 -14.69
N ALA A 219 3.83 10.18 -15.53
CA ALA A 219 2.50 9.70 -15.12
C ALA A 219 2.52 8.21 -14.74
N PHE A 220 3.21 7.37 -15.52
CA PHE A 220 3.42 5.95 -15.15
C PHE A 220 4.19 5.80 -13.85
N GLY A 221 5.19 6.65 -13.61
CA GLY A 221 5.91 6.69 -12.35
C GLY A 221 5.03 7.05 -11.14
N LEU A 222 4.05 7.94 -11.33
CA LEU A 222 3.07 8.29 -10.27
C LEU A 222 2.09 7.15 -9.96
N ILE A 223 1.75 6.32 -10.95
CA ILE A 223 0.87 5.16 -10.74
C ILE A 223 1.64 4.00 -10.12
N LEU A 224 2.93 3.89 -10.42
CA LEU A 224 3.81 2.84 -9.90
C LEU A 224 4.16 3.06 -8.43
N GLY A 225 4.31 4.30 -7.98
CA GLY A 225 4.68 4.68 -6.60
C GLY A 225 3.53 4.77 -5.66
#